data_c5cb565e836ef74e94348484cfc3a383
#
_entry.id   c5cb565e836ef74e94348484cfc3a383
#
_cell.length_a   1.000
_cell.length_b   1.000
_cell.length_c   1.000
_cell.angle_alpha   90.00
_cell.angle_beta   90.00
_cell.angle_gamma   90.00
#
_symmetry.space_group_name_H-M   'P 1'
#
loop_
_entity.id
_entity.type
_entity.pdbx_description
1 polymer ?
#
loop_
_entity_poly.entity_id
_entity_poly.type
_entity_poly.pdbx_seq_one_letter_code
_entity_poly.pdbx_strand_id
1 'polypeptide(L)'
;MKRIGVIALSAGLVLTLGACSSSSSDSGSTSSTSAPPTSTAPAATSAAAETGGLSGTWSGQYGGTFQGTFVLDWQQSGSNLSGTIKLSSESGTDDVNGTVNGGTISFGTVGSQAITYSGSVSGDSMSGTYKVQGQSSSAGGSWSATKGS
;
A
#
# COMPACT_ATOMS: atom_id res chain seq x y z
N MET A 1 -36.98 -19.72 13.41
CA MET A 1 -38.05 -18.97 12.73
C MET A 1 -37.40 -18.03 11.72
N LYS A 2 -37.76 -18.28 10.51
CA LYS A 2 -37.31 -17.77 9.22
C LYS A 2 -37.76 -16.30 9.02
N ARG A 3 -36.85 -15.38 8.62
CA ARG A 3 -37.28 -14.21 7.84
C ARG A 3 -36.19 -13.85 6.85
N ILE A 4 -36.53 -14.17 5.62
CA ILE A 4 -35.88 -13.76 4.38
C ILE A 4 -36.33 -12.32 4.09
N GLY A 5 -35.43 -11.41 3.84
CA GLY A 5 -35.69 -10.07 3.33
C GLY A 5 -34.84 -9.83 2.09
N VAL A 6 -35.47 -10.04 0.95
CA VAL A 6 -34.98 -9.67 -0.37
C VAL A 6 -35.35 -8.20 -0.60
N ILE A 7 -34.45 -7.33 -0.94
CA ILE A 7 -34.76 -6.04 -1.57
C ILE A 7 -33.79 -5.79 -2.72
N ALA A 8 -34.43 -5.46 -3.81
CA ALA A 8 -34.00 -5.36 -5.19
C ALA A 8 -33.15 -4.14 -5.53
N LEU A 9 -32.40 -4.33 -6.60
CA LEU A 9 -32.01 -3.43 -7.72
C LEU A 9 -32.26 -1.92 -7.59
N SER A 10 -31.18 -1.16 -7.92
CA SER A 10 -31.32 0.04 -8.73
C SER A 10 -30.05 0.23 -9.57
N ALA A 11 -30.21 0.06 -10.86
CA ALA A 11 -29.29 0.43 -11.91
C ALA A 11 -29.37 1.95 -12.12
N GLY A 12 -28.22 2.61 -12.17
CA GLY A 12 -28.08 4.01 -12.52
C GLY A 12 -26.91 4.19 -13.49
N LEU A 13 -27.23 4.10 -14.77
CA LEU A 13 -26.35 4.40 -15.90
C LEU A 13 -26.39 5.91 -16.16
N VAL A 14 -25.28 6.63 -16.07
CA VAL A 14 -25.12 7.97 -16.62
C VAL A 14 -23.84 8.02 -17.45
N LEU A 15 -24.03 7.98 -18.77
CA LEU A 15 -23.05 8.37 -19.77
C LEU A 15 -23.06 9.90 -19.86
N THR A 16 -21.91 10.55 -19.76
CA THR A 16 -21.70 11.90 -20.31
C THR A 16 -20.46 11.89 -21.18
N LEU A 17 -20.70 11.87 -22.49
CA LEU A 17 -19.73 12.27 -23.51
C LEU A 17 -19.59 13.79 -23.48
N GLY A 18 -18.37 14.28 -23.42
CA GLY A 18 -18.03 15.69 -23.63
C GLY A 18 -16.83 15.77 -24.56
N ALA A 19 -17.12 15.91 -25.86
CA ALA A 19 -16.18 16.31 -26.90
C ALA A 19 -16.24 17.82 -27.09
N CYS A 20 -15.10 18.47 -27.31
CA CYS A 20 -14.91 19.72 -28.04
C CYS A 20 -13.40 19.85 -28.29
N SER A 21 -12.95 19.64 -29.55
CA SER A 21 -12.96 20.56 -30.71
C SER A 21 -12.04 21.77 -30.50
N SER A 22 -10.89 21.69 -31.17
CA SER A 22 -10.53 22.35 -32.41
C SER A 22 -10.25 23.85 -32.34
N SER A 23 -9.17 24.14 -32.99
CA SER A 23 -8.86 25.19 -33.99
C SER A 23 -7.97 26.29 -33.42
N SER A 24 -7.03 26.87 -34.05
CA SER A 24 -6.57 26.96 -35.42
C SER A 24 -5.31 27.82 -35.39
N SER A 25 -4.37 27.47 -36.20
CA SER A 25 -3.55 28.35 -37.04
C SER A 25 -3.33 29.81 -36.61
N ASP A 26 -2.08 30.17 -36.37
CA ASP A 26 -1.56 31.35 -37.07
C ASP A 26 -0.03 31.24 -37.26
N SER A 27 0.35 31.61 -38.46
CA SER A 27 1.70 31.63 -38.97
C SER A 27 2.43 32.89 -38.50
N GLY A 28 3.65 32.71 -38.00
CA GLY A 28 4.54 33.81 -37.68
C GLY A 28 5.99 33.36 -37.60
N SER A 29 6.67 33.42 -38.77
CA SER A 29 8.13 33.27 -38.85
C SER A 29 8.84 34.36 -38.07
N THR A 30 9.73 34.00 -37.17
CA THR A 30 11.00 34.70 -36.96
C THR A 30 12.00 33.74 -36.35
N SER A 31 13.07 33.54 -37.08
CA SER A 31 14.27 32.85 -36.71
C SER A 31 14.91 33.48 -35.48
N SER A 32 15.07 32.70 -34.43
CA SER A 32 16.09 32.95 -33.40
C SER A 32 16.64 31.61 -32.91
N THR A 33 17.80 31.33 -33.39
CA THR A 33 18.66 30.26 -32.93
C THR A 33 19.01 30.48 -31.45
N SER A 34 18.37 29.72 -30.59
CA SER A 34 18.85 29.50 -29.23
C SER A 34 18.74 28.02 -28.95
N ALA A 35 19.88 27.38 -28.86
CA ALA A 35 19.98 26.01 -28.41
C ALA A 35 19.31 25.85 -27.05
N PRO A 36 18.42 24.87 -26.87
CA PRO A 36 17.90 24.58 -25.56
C PRO A 36 19.03 24.02 -24.68
N PRO A 37 19.15 24.48 -23.42
CA PRO A 37 20.05 23.80 -22.50
C PRO A 37 19.52 22.37 -22.35
N THR A 38 20.41 21.43 -22.67
CA THR A 38 20.18 20.02 -22.38
C THR A 38 20.10 19.88 -20.87
N SER A 39 18.88 20.00 -20.34
CA SER A 39 18.60 19.60 -18.96
C SER A 39 18.67 18.09 -18.94
N THR A 40 19.86 17.59 -18.68
CA THR A 40 20.06 16.21 -18.29
C THR A 40 19.39 16.06 -16.93
N ALA A 41 18.11 15.75 -16.93
CA ALA A 41 17.47 15.25 -15.73
C ALA A 41 18.27 14.03 -15.29
N PRO A 42 18.78 14.00 -14.06
CA PRO A 42 19.35 12.78 -13.55
C PRO A 42 18.25 11.73 -13.64
N ALA A 43 18.51 10.70 -14.43
CA ALA A 43 17.71 9.48 -14.37
C ALA A 43 17.66 9.12 -12.89
N ALA A 44 16.48 9.23 -12.31
CA ALA A 44 16.24 8.63 -11.02
C ALA A 44 16.48 7.14 -11.24
N THR A 45 17.69 6.73 -10.96
CA THR A 45 18.02 5.35 -10.77
C THR A 45 17.14 4.96 -9.60
N SER A 46 16.00 4.34 -9.88
CA SER A 46 15.32 3.52 -8.90
C SER A 46 16.37 2.51 -8.47
N ALA A 47 17.07 2.83 -7.40
CA ALA A 47 17.80 1.85 -6.66
C ALA A 47 16.74 0.79 -6.34
N ALA A 48 16.81 -0.33 -7.06
CA ALA A 48 16.16 -1.54 -6.61
C ALA A 48 16.64 -1.66 -5.18
N ALA A 49 15.72 -1.43 -4.23
CA ALA A 49 16.00 -1.60 -2.84
C ALA A 49 16.57 -3.02 -2.75
N GLU A 50 17.87 -3.09 -2.51
CA GLU A 50 18.49 -4.34 -2.16
C GLU A 50 17.63 -4.88 -1.04
N THR A 51 16.94 -5.94 -1.31
CA THR A 51 16.17 -6.68 -0.33
C THR A 51 17.16 -7.35 0.62
N GLY A 52 17.93 -6.56 1.31
CA GLY A 52 18.69 -6.94 2.47
C GLY A 52 17.67 -7.43 3.47
N GLY A 53 17.60 -8.76 3.61
CA GLY A 53 16.61 -9.55 4.28
C GLY A 53 15.72 -8.80 5.26
N LEU A 54 14.43 -8.81 5.01
CA LEU A 54 13.41 -8.31 5.95
C LEU A 54 13.30 -9.18 7.20
N SER A 55 14.01 -10.31 7.25
CA SER A 55 14.05 -11.18 8.43
C SER A 55 14.52 -10.41 9.67
N GLY A 56 13.90 -10.73 10.80
CA GLY A 56 14.16 -10.15 12.10
C GLY A 56 12.95 -9.46 12.70
N THR A 57 13.20 -8.76 13.80
CA THR A 57 12.16 -8.10 14.58
C THR A 57 11.96 -6.68 14.13
N TRP A 58 10.70 -6.29 13.95
CA TRP A 58 10.27 -4.96 13.56
C TRP A 58 9.30 -4.41 14.60
N SER A 59 9.48 -3.18 14.99
CA SER A 59 8.59 -2.49 15.92
C SER A 59 7.85 -1.38 15.19
N GLY A 60 6.54 -1.30 15.40
CA GLY A 60 5.71 -0.36 14.66
C GLY A 60 4.51 0.15 15.43
N GLN A 61 3.79 1.02 14.76
CA GLN A 61 2.53 1.60 15.25
C GLN A 61 1.50 1.59 14.12
N TYR A 62 0.25 1.52 14.51
CA TYR A 62 -0.89 1.64 13.61
C TYR A 62 -1.90 2.65 14.14
N GLY A 63 -2.62 3.30 13.23
CA GLY A 63 -3.63 4.30 13.55
C GLY A 63 -4.75 4.31 12.52
N GLY A 64 -5.86 4.92 12.88
CA GLY A 64 -7.08 4.93 12.07
C GLY A 64 -8.28 4.49 12.87
N THR A 65 -9.06 3.52 12.36
CA THR A 65 -10.18 2.94 13.11
C THR A 65 -9.73 2.31 14.43
N PHE A 66 -8.59 1.67 14.41
CA PHE A 66 -7.89 1.15 15.59
C PHE A 66 -6.52 1.81 15.68
N GLN A 67 -5.98 1.90 16.91
CA GLN A 67 -4.67 2.47 17.14
C GLN A 67 -3.91 1.70 18.20
N GLY A 68 -2.61 1.62 18.05
CA GLY A 68 -1.73 0.92 18.97
C GLY A 68 -0.33 0.73 18.40
N THR A 69 0.43 -0.12 19.06
CA THR A 69 1.75 -0.55 18.63
C THR A 69 1.75 -2.04 18.30
N PHE A 70 2.75 -2.46 17.54
CA PHE A 70 2.94 -3.88 17.24
C PHE A 70 4.43 -4.24 17.19
N VAL A 71 4.69 -5.48 17.44
CA VAL A 71 5.99 -6.11 17.20
C VAL A 71 5.77 -7.24 16.21
N LEU A 72 6.59 -7.26 15.17
CA LEU A 72 6.52 -8.18 14.07
C LEU A 72 7.85 -8.90 13.99
N ASP A 73 7.83 -10.22 13.98
CA ASP A 73 9.01 -11.05 13.83
C ASP A 73 8.82 -11.93 12.62
N TRP A 74 9.65 -11.77 11.61
CA TRP A 74 9.54 -12.56 10.41
C TRP A 74 10.83 -13.10 9.82
N GLN A 75 10.60 -14.13 9.03
CA GLN A 75 11.56 -14.80 8.19
C GLN A 75 11.22 -14.53 6.74
N GLN A 76 12.20 -14.15 5.97
CA GLN A 76 12.08 -13.99 4.52
C GLN A 76 12.73 -15.16 3.80
N SER A 77 12.01 -15.74 2.84
CA SER A 77 12.51 -16.75 1.92
C SER A 77 12.17 -16.36 0.50
N GLY A 78 13.13 -15.79 -0.22
CA GLY A 78 12.88 -15.18 -1.52
C GLY A 78 11.90 -14.01 -1.40
N SER A 79 10.78 -14.08 -2.12
CA SER A 79 9.70 -13.11 -2.04
C SER A 79 8.65 -13.41 -0.95
N ASN A 80 8.75 -14.54 -0.27
CA ASN A 80 7.77 -14.93 0.75
C ASN A 80 8.22 -14.46 2.14
N LEU A 81 7.24 -14.05 2.93
CA LEU A 81 7.38 -13.65 4.32
C LEU A 81 6.49 -14.54 5.19
N SER A 82 7.02 -15.01 6.30
CA SER A 82 6.26 -15.73 7.32
C SER A 82 6.77 -15.37 8.70
N GLY A 83 5.90 -15.36 9.69
CA GLY A 83 6.28 -15.00 11.05
C GLY A 83 5.09 -14.74 11.95
N THR A 84 5.29 -13.89 12.94
CA THR A 84 4.29 -13.58 13.95
C THR A 84 4.18 -12.08 14.19
N ILE A 85 2.98 -11.62 14.54
CA ILE A 85 2.71 -10.25 14.97
C ILE A 85 2.08 -10.25 16.35
N LYS A 86 2.54 -9.36 17.21
CA LYS A 86 1.94 -9.08 18.50
C LYS A 86 1.42 -7.66 18.51
N LEU A 87 0.11 -7.53 18.64
CA LEU A 87 -0.58 -6.23 18.76
C LEU A 87 -0.70 -5.81 20.22
N SER A 88 -0.54 -4.52 20.51
CA SER A 88 -0.73 -4.01 21.88
C SER A 88 -2.17 -4.08 22.38
N SER A 89 -3.13 -4.18 21.45
CA SER A 89 -4.56 -4.34 21.75
C SER A 89 -4.95 -5.77 22.10
N GLU A 90 -4.06 -6.75 21.89
CA GLU A 90 -4.34 -8.17 22.07
C GLU A 90 -3.34 -8.80 23.03
N SER A 91 -3.78 -9.82 23.76
CA SER A 91 -2.93 -10.54 24.71
C SER A 91 -2.14 -11.68 24.06
N GLY A 92 -2.40 -11.96 22.78
CA GLY A 92 -1.82 -13.05 22.02
C GLY A 92 -0.80 -12.59 20.98
N THR A 93 -0.39 -13.57 20.19
CA THR A 93 0.46 -13.39 19.01
C THR A 93 -0.22 -14.11 17.87
N ASP A 94 -0.37 -13.45 16.72
CA ASP A 94 -0.97 -14.02 15.52
C ASP A 94 0.10 -14.40 14.51
N ASP A 95 -0.14 -15.49 13.79
CA ASP A 95 0.69 -15.84 12.64
C ASP A 95 0.42 -14.89 11.48
N VAL A 96 1.47 -14.50 10.78
CA VAL A 96 1.39 -13.66 9.58
C VAL A 96 2.13 -14.30 8.41
N ASN A 97 1.52 -14.17 7.23
CA ASN A 97 2.14 -14.54 5.98
C ASN A 97 2.03 -13.38 5.00
N GLY A 98 3.01 -13.27 4.11
CA GLY A 98 3.03 -12.20 3.14
C GLY A 98 4.02 -12.39 2.02
N THR A 99 4.14 -11.35 1.21
CA THR A 99 5.07 -11.29 0.10
C THR A 99 5.72 -9.91 0.02
N VAL A 100 6.95 -9.90 -0.47
CA VAL A 100 7.67 -8.68 -0.82
C VAL A 100 8.11 -8.77 -2.28
N ASN A 101 7.90 -7.69 -3.02
CA ASN A 101 8.29 -7.61 -4.42
C ASN A 101 8.73 -6.19 -4.75
N GLY A 102 10.02 -6.01 -5.04
CA GLY A 102 10.58 -4.73 -5.47
C GLY A 102 10.32 -3.57 -4.50
N GLY A 103 10.36 -3.81 -3.18
CA GLY A 103 10.09 -2.79 -2.17
C GLY A 103 8.60 -2.60 -1.83
N THR A 104 7.70 -3.31 -2.49
CA THR A 104 6.28 -3.40 -2.09
C THR A 104 6.08 -4.60 -1.18
N ILE A 105 5.36 -4.41 -0.08
CA ILE A 105 5.07 -5.46 0.89
C ILE A 105 3.55 -5.62 1.04
N SER A 106 3.11 -6.87 1.12
CA SER A 106 1.72 -7.22 1.45
C SER A 106 1.72 -8.42 2.38
N PHE A 107 1.03 -8.32 3.49
CA PHE A 107 0.93 -9.41 4.46
C PHE A 107 -0.40 -9.38 5.20
N GLY A 108 -0.73 -10.46 5.89
CA GLY A 108 -1.95 -10.56 6.65
C GLY A 108 -1.85 -11.53 7.80
N THR A 109 -2.70 -11.32 8.81
CA THR A 109 -2.85 -12.25 9.92
C THR A 109 -3.62 -13.49 9.49
N VAL A 110 -3.20 -14.64 9.98
CA VAL A 110 -3.85 -15.92 9.76
C VAL A 110 -4.64 -16.26 11.03
N GLY A 111 -5.95 -16.03 11.00
CA GLY A 111 -6.77 -16.26 12.20
C GLY A 111 -8.23 -15.86 12.02
N SER A 112 -8.95 -15.78 13.12
CA SER A 112 -10.39 -15.48 13.17
C SER A 112 -10.74 -14.05 12.74
N GLN A 113 -9.81 -13.11 12.87
CA GLN A 113 -9.90 -11.76 12.31
C GLN A 113 -8.75 -11.55 11.33
N ALA A 114 -9.01 -11.71 10.06
CA ALA A 114 -8.01 -11.46 9.04
C ALA A 114 -7.78 -9.94 8.88
N ILE A 115 -6.56 -9.50 9.15
CA ILE A 115 -6.12 -8.13 8.90
C ILE A 115 -5.15 -8.20 7.72
N THR A 116 -5.38 -7.39 6.70
CA THR A 116 -4.49 -7.27 5.55
C THR A 116 -3.71 -5.96 5.64
N TYR A 117 -2.41 -6.05 5.50
CA TYR A 117 -1.48 -4.93 5.47
C TYR A 117 -0.88 -4.81 4.07
N SER A 118 -0.78 -3.60 3.57
CA SER A 118 -0.16 -3.29 2.28
C SER A 118 0.69 -2.04 2.42
N GLY A 119 1.87 -2.02 1.83
CA GLY A 119 2.75 -0.88 1.96
C GLY A 119 4.04 -1.01 1.17
N SER A 120 5.02 -0.24 1.57
CA SER A 120 6.35 -0.22 0.99
C SER A 120 7.44 -0.37 2.06
N VAL A 121 8.58 -0.87 1.62
CA VAL A 121 9.80 -1.03 2.40
C VAL A 121 10.88 -0.14 1.81
N SER A 122 11.61 0.56 2.66
CA SER A 122 12.77 1.37 2.29
C SER A 122 13.83 1.25 3.39
N GLY A 123 14.88 0.47 3.13
CA GLY A 123 15.90 0.14 4.14
C GLY A 123 15.28 -0.51 5.37
N ASP A 124 15.52 0.06 6.53
CA ASP A 124 15.03 -0.41 7.82
C ASP A 124 13.67 0.19 8.21
N SER A 125 12.93 0.74 7.27
CA SER A 125 11.62 1.34 7.49
C SER A 125 10.55 0.74 6.57
N MET A 126 9.36 0.56 7.11
CA MET A 126 8.16 0.14 6.37
C MET A 126 6.99 1.04 6.71
N SER A 127 6.10 1.26 5.76
CA SER A 127 4.84 1.96 6.02
C SER A 127 3.77 1.61 4.99
N GLY A 128 2.52 1.82 5.38
CA GLY A 128 1.40 1.52 4.49
C GLY A 128 0.04 1.68 5.13
N THR A 129 -0.90 0.89 4.64
CA THR A 129 -2.28 0.86 5.13
C THR A 129 -2.69 -0.54 5.55
N TYR A 130 -3.64 -0.64 6.46
CA TYR A 130 -4.24 -1.91 6.85
C TYR A 130 -5.75 -1.89 6.67
N LYS A 131 -6.35 -3.06 6.49
CA LYS A 131 -7.79 -3.29 6.42
C LYS A 131 -8.17 -4.49 7.27
N VAL A 132 -9.25 -4.37 8.03
CA VAL A 132 -9.79 -5.45 8.86
C VAL A 132 -10.94 -6.13 8.11
N GLN A 133 -10.83 -7.43 7.89
CA GLN A 133 -11.86 -8.23 7.24
C GLN A 133 -13.04 -8.48 8.21
N GLY A 134 -14.26 -8.53 7.67
CA GLY A 134 -15.44 -8.81 8.46
C GLY A 134 -16.03 -7.64 9.24
N GLN A 135 -15.37 -6.50 9.24
CA GLN A 135 -15.91 -5.22 9.71
C GLN A 135 -16.51 -4.44 8.53
N SER A 136 -17.26 -3.38 8.83
CA SER A 136 -17.73 -2.48 7.77
C SER A 136 -16.54 -2.07 6.89
N SER A 137 -16.78 -1.90 5.60
CA SER A 137 -15.74 -1.67 4.56
C SER A 137 -14.78 -0.50 4.79
N SER A 138 -15.01 0.26 5.85
CA SER A 138 -14.20 1.41 6.28
C SER A 138 -13.23 1.12 7.43
N ALA A 139 -13.25 -0.10 8.01
CA ALA A 139 -12.35 -0.41 9.11
C ALA A 139 -10.92 -0.63 8.62
N GLY A 140 -10.05 0.28 8.98
CA GLY A 140 -8.66 0.26 8.57
C GLY A 140 -7.93 1.55 8.95
N GLY A 141 -6.72 1.71 8.47
CA GLY A 141 -5.91 2.87 8.75
C GLY A 141 -4.51 2.79 8.15
N SER A 142 -3.59 3.51 8.73
CA SER A 142 -2.18 3.51 8.36
C SER A 142 -1.33 2.79 9.40
N TRP A 143 -0.17 2.32 8.98
CA TRP A 143 0.83 1.71 9.85
C TRP A 143 2.25 2.10 9.41
N SER A 144 3.17 2.03 10.34
CA SER A 144 4.59 2.19 10.08
C SER A 144 5.40 1.32 11.04
N ALA A 145 6.57 0.86 10.60
CA ALA A 145 7.48 0.08 11.40
C ALA A 145 8.93 0.37 11.07
N THR A 146 9.79 0.12 12.03
CA THR A 146 11.25 0.16 11.89
C THR A 146 11.87 -1.14 12.35
N LYS A 147 12.95 -1.54 11.70
CA LYS A 147 13.69 -2.74 12.07
C LYS A 147 14.41 -2.52 13.40
N GLY A 148 14.27 -3.48 14.29
CA GLY A 148 15.05 -3.52 15.53
C GLY A 148 16.52 -3.75 15.25
N SER A 149 17.38 -3.16 16.05
CA SER A 149 18.83 -3.34 16.01
C SER A 149 19.22 -4.69 16.60
#